data_06a4da61e9cd04ac3cdcd7438c4d07a8
#
_entry.id   06a4da61e9cd04ac3cdcd7438c4d07a8
#
_cell.length_a   1.000
_cell.length_b   1.000
_cell.length_c   1.000
_cell.angle_alpha   90.00
_cell.angle_beta   90.00
_cell.angle_gamma   90.00
#
_symmetry.space_group_name_H-M   'P 1'
#
loop_
_entity.id
_entity.type
_entity.pdbx_description
1 polymer ?
#
loop_
_entity_poly.entity_id
_entity_poly.type
_entity_poly.pdbx_seq_one_letter_code
_entity_poly.pdbx_strand_id
1 'polypeptide(L)'
;METRNKADAVPGAPRRTRPRVQNEIVAALARSIATGAHPPGTRLPREQDLCARFGVSRTVIRETLKVLESKGLLRGKPRVGTFVRAKAEWNLLDPDILTWLGADFLDEALLRSVLEARQAIEPMAAELAASRATLQEIADMDGAWRQMAGAADTGAFTAADLRFHALLLGASHNPVFARFSGLVHAALEKAFDASNRAVPDHAETLRLHRDLVEALRLRDAAGARMAVEAILARAEHDLARVLDAAAARG
;
A
#
# COMPACT_ATOMS: atom_id res chain seq x y z
N MET A 1 -14.79 -66.45 -3.17
CA MET A 1 -13.49 -65.73 -3.03
C MET A 1 -13.64 -64.40 -3.76
N GLU A 2 -14.22 -63.43 -3.06
CA GLU A 2 -14.58 -62.11 -3.61
C GLU A 2 -13.54 -61.08 -3.16
N THR A 3 -12.81 -60.55 -4.11
CA THR A 3 -11.84 -59.46 -3.87
C THR A 3 -12.58 -58.14 -3.97
N ARG A 4 -12.80 -57.48 -2.81
CA ARG A 4 -13.30 -56.14 -2.70
C ARG A 4 -12.24 -55.14 -3.20
N ASN A 5 -12.58 -54.47 -4.29
CA ASN A 5 -11.84 -53.36 -4.85
C ASN A 5 -11.98 -52.12 -3.91
N LYS A 6 -10.86 -51.67 -3.31
CA LYS A 6 -10.78 -50.41 -2.58
C LYS A 6 -10.66 -49.29 -3.59
N ALA A 7 -11.73 -48.51 -3.76
CA ALA A 7 -11.69 -47.29 -4.52
C ALA A 7 -10.76 -46.26 -3.82
N ASP A 8 -9.75 -45.77 -4.56
CA ASP A 8 -8.83 -44.71 -4.16
C ASP A 8 -9.62 -43.41 -3.96
N ALA A 9 -9.64 -42.95 -2.72
CA ALA A 9 -10.18 -41.65 -2.38
C ALA A 9 -9.16 -40.56 -2.80
N VAL A 10 -9.53 -39.73 -3.77
CA VAL A 10 -8.80 -38.50 -4.15
C VAL A 10 -8.65 -37.60 -2.92
N PRO A 11 -7.45 -37.10 -2.60
CA PRO A 11 -7.26 -36.17 -1.47
C PRO A 11 -8.05 -34.88 -1.71
N GLY A 12 -9.04 -34.62 -0.85
CA GLY A 12 -9.88 -33.45 -0.92
C GLY A 12 -9.04 -32.17 -0.74
N ALA A 13 -9.39 -31.12 -1.49
CA ALA A 13 -8.82 -29.80 -1.34
C ALA A 13 -8.83 -29.34 0.13
N PRO A 14 -7.80 -28.60 0.60
CA PRO A 14 -7.69 -28.21 2.00
C PRO A 14 -8.94 -27.43 2.43
N ARG A 15 -9.61 -27.88 3.49
CA ARG A 15 -10.77 -27.21 4.07
C ARG A 15 -10.35 -25.80 4.47
N ARG A 16 -10.94 -24.79 3.84
CA ARG A 16 -10.72 -23.36 4.19
C ARG A 16 -11.06 -23.17 5.67
N THR A 17 -10.12 -22.66 6.46
CA THR A 17 -10.34 -22.36 7.87
C THR A 17 -11.23 -21.12 8.00
N ARG A 18 -12.06 -21.07 9.04
CA ARG A 18 -13.02 -19.96 9.29
C ARG A 18 -12.35 -18.55 9.24
N PRO A 19 -11.16 -18.33 9.84
CA PRO A 19 -10.46 -17.04 9.74
C PRO A 19 -10.06 -16.65 8.32
N ARG A 20 -9.64 -17.62 7.49
CA ARG A 20 -9.26 -17.35 6.10
C ARG A 20 -10.46 -16.89 5.26
N VAL A 21 -11.59 -17.55 5.40
CA VAL A 21 -12.83 -17.16 4.69
C VAL A 21 -13.29 -15.76 5.12
N GLN A 22 -13.22 -15.45 6.42
CA GLN A 22 -13.54 -14.11 6.93
C GLN A 22 -12.65 -13.05 6.30
N ASN A 23 -11.32 -13.24 6.27
CA ASN A 23 -10.38 -12.28 5.70
C ASN A 23 -10.62 -12.06 4.19
N GLU A 24 -10.94 -13.14 3.45
CA GLU A 24 -11.32 -13.04 2.03
C GLU A 24 -12.57 -12.16 1.84
N ILE A 25 -13.58 -12.27 2.71
CA ILE A 25 -14.81 -11.46 2.64
C ILE A 25 -14.54 -10.01 3.05
N VAL A 26 -13.72 -9.78 4.10
CA VAL A 26 -13.28 -8.44 4.50
C VAL A 26 -12.63 -7.73 3.32
N ALA A 27 -11.64 -8.36 2.68
CA ALA A 27 -10.94 -7.80 1.53
C ALA A 27 -11.87 -7.57 0.32
N ALA A 28 -12.82 -8.47 0.06
CA ALA A 28 -13.77 -8.33 -1.03
C ALA A 28 -14.74 -7.15 -0.82
N LEU A 29 -15.26 -6.98 0.41
CA LEU A 29 -16.12 -5.85 0.75
C LEU A 29 -15.35 -4.53 0.75
N ALA A 30 -14.13 -4.48 1.30
CA ALA A 30 -13.30 -3.29 1.27
C ALA A 30 -13.00 -2.84 -0.17
N ARG A 31 -12.62 -3.77 -1.06
CA ARG A 31 -12.44 -3.47 -2.50
C ARG A 31 -13.72 -2.97 -3.17
N SER A 32 -14.88 -3.54 -2.86
CA SER A 32 -16.15 -3.06 -3.43
C SER A 32 -16.50 -1.63 -2.99
N ILE A 33 -16.05 -1.22 -1.80
CA ILE A 33 -16.14 0.16 -1.32
C ILE A 33 -15.13 1.04 -2.05
N ALA A 34 -13.89 0.62 -2.19
CA ALA A 34 -12.83 1.36 -2.87
C ALA A 34 -13.15 1.65 -4.34
N THR A 35 -13.68 0.65 -5.05
CA THR A 35 -14.06 0.75 -6.47
C THR A 35 -15.41 1.47 -6.71
N GLY A 36 -16.06 1.96 -5.65
CA GLY A 36 -17.32 2.71 -5.75
C GLY A 36 -18.58 1.86 -5.95
N ALA A 37 -18.50 0.52 -5.90
CA ALA A 37 -19.69 -0.34 -5.93
C ALA A 37 -20.61 -0.10 -4.71
N HIS A 38 -20.02 0.37 -3.62
CA HIS A 38 -20.72 0.88 -2.44
C HIS A 38 -20.15 2.26 -2.08
N PRO A 39 -20.71 3.36 -2.65
CA PRO A 39 -20.19 4.71 -2.43
C PRO A 39 -20.25 5.16 -0.97
N PRO A 40 -19.38 6.09 -0.54
CA PRO A 40 -19.47 6.73 0.75
C PRO A 40 -20.87 7.27 1.05
N GLY A 41 -21.34 7.11 2.28
CA GLY A 41 -22.68 7.52 2.71
C GLY A 41 -23.80 6.53 2.36
N THR A 42 -23.56 5.56 1.49
CA THR A 42 -24.58 4.58 1.11
C THR A 42 -24.69 3.44 2.12
N ARG A 43 -25.85 2.80 2.11
CA ARG A 43 -26.12 1.63 2.94
C ARG A 43 -25.61 0.37 2.25
N LEU A 44 -24.89 -0.48 2.99
CA LEU A 44 -24.56 -1.83 2.53
C LEU A 44 -25.81 -2.72 2.43
N PRO A 45 -25.78 -3.80 1.62
CA PRO A 45 -26.78 -4.84 1.63
C PRO A 45 -27.01 -5.39 3.04
N ARG A 46 -28.21 -5.92 3.30
CA ARG A 46 -28.52 -6.50 4.60
C ARG A 46 -27.64 -7.73 4.87
N GLU A 47 -27.41 -8.04 6.14
CA GLU A 47 -26.62 -9.23 6.55
C GLU A 47 -27.10 -10.51 5.83
N GLN A 48 -28.41 -10.66 5.65
CA GLN A 48 -28.99 -11.81 4.96
C GLN A 48 -28.58 -11.89 3.49
N ASP A 49 -28.55 -10.75 2.80
CA ASP A 49 -28.16 -10.67 1.39
C ASP A 49 -26.66 -10.95 1.23
N LEU A 50 -25.83 -10.45 2.17
CA LEU A 50 -24.39 -10.75 2.22
C LEU A 50 -24.13 -12.23 2.52
N CYS A 51 -24.91 -12.87 3.42
CA CYS A 51 -24.83 -14.30 3.67
C CYS A 51 -25.11 -15.11 2.39
N ALA A 52 -26.15 -14.76 1.64
CA ALA A 52 -26.47 -15.41 0.37
C ALA A 52 -25.38 -15.19 -0.68
N ARG A 53 -24.88 -13.94 -0.80
CA ARG A 53 -23.83 -13.58 -1.78
C ARG A 53 -22.52 -14.33 -1.54
N PHE A 54 -22.08 -14.46 -0.28
CA PHE A 54 -20.79 -15.08 0.07
C PHE A 54 -20.88 -16.55 0.47
N GLY A 55 -22.09 -17.11 0.58
CA GLY A 55 -22.29 -18.51 0.97
C GLY A 55 -21.86 -18.82 2.41
N VAL A 56 -21.98 -17.87 3.34
CA VAL A 56 -21.50 -17.99 4.72
C VAL A 56 -22.59 -17.70 5.77
N SER A 57 -22.32 -18.09 7.02
CA SER A 57 -23.25 -17.86 8.13
C SER A 57 -23.32 -16.37 8.53
N ARG A 58 -24.43 -15.99 9.19
CA ARG A 58 -24.62 -14.65 9.76
C ARG A 58 -23.50 -14.25 10.73
N THR A 59 -22.98 -15.20 11.49
CA THR A 59 -21.87 -14.94 12.42
C THR A 59 -20.63 -14.47 11.68
N VAL A 60 -20.28 -15.11 10.56
CA VAL A 60 -19.11 -14.69 9.75
C VAL A 60 -19.31 -13.29 9.18
N ILE A 61 -20.49 -12.99 8.63
CA ILE A 61 -20.79 -11.65 8.12
C ILE A 61 -20.73 -10.59 9.24
N ARG A 62 -21.30 -10.85 10.40
CA ARG A 62 -21.24 -9.89 11.54
C ARG A 62 -19.81 -9.61 11.98
N GLU A 63 -18.99 -10.64 12.12
CA GLU A 63 -17.59 -10.44 12.48
C GLU A 63 -16.83 -9.69 11.36
N THR A 64 -17.10 -9.96 10.09
CA THR A 64 -16.56 -9.18 8.96
C THR A 64 -16.95 -7.71 9.04
N LEU A 65 -18.23 -7.41 9.26
CA LEU A 65 -18.70 -6.02 9.38
C LEU A 65 -18.09 -5.31 10.58
N LYS A 66 -17.94 -5.98 11.73
CA LYS A 66 -17.24 -5.43 12.90
C LYS A 66 -15.78 -5.09 12.60
N VAL A 67 -15.07 -5.95 11.87
CA VAL A 67 -13.68 -5.66 11.46
C VAL A 67 -13.63 -4.40 10.59
N LEU A 68 -14.46 -4.28 9.57
CA LEU A 68 -14.52 -3.10 8.71
C LEU A 68 -14.96 -1.84 9.46
N GLU A 69 -15.84 -1.99 10.46
CA GLU A 69 -16.26 -0.88 11.34
C GLU A 69 -15.13 -0.44 12.27
N SER A 70 -14.41 -1.38 12.91
CA SER A 70 -13.27 -1.06 13.78
C SER A 70 -12.11 -0.38 13.03
N LYS A 71 -11.98 -0.67 11.75
CA LYS A 71 -11.01 -0.05 10.84
C LYS A 71 -11.48 1.29 10.23
N GLY A 72 -12.71 1.71 10.51
CA GLY A 72 -13.23 3.01 10.09
C GLY A 72 -13.81 3.06 8.68
N LEU A 73 -13.98 1.93 7.98
CA LEU A 73 -14.63 1.90 6.66
C LEU A 73 -16.14 1.95 6.74
N LEU A 74 -16.71 1.40 7.81
CA LEU A 74 -18.15 1.29 8.02
C LEU A 74 -18.59 1.94 9.32
N ARG A 75 -19.91 2.22 9.40
CA ARG A 75 -20.58 2.64 10.62
C ARG A 75 -21.95 1.97 10.71
N GLY A 76 -22.17 1.21 11.78
CA GLY A 76 -23.49 0.66 12.13
C GLY A 76 -24.41 1.73 12.72
N LYS A 77 -25.68 1.74 12.26
CA LYS A 77 -26.75 2.51 12.88
C LYS A 77 -27.80 1.52 13.38
N PRO A 78 -28.08 1.48 14.72
CA PRO A 78 -29.05 0.53 15.30
C PRO A 78 -30.39 0.58 14.56
N ARG A 79 -30.92 -0.57 14.20
CA ARG A 79 -32.23 -0.75 13.51
C ARG A 79 -32.29 -0.16 12.08
N VAL A 80 -31.28 0.56 11.64
CA VAL A 80 -31.24 1.21 10.32
C VAL A 80 -30.37 0.42 9.34
N GLY A 81 -29.18 -0.01 9.77
CA GLY A 81 -28.25 -0.81 8.96
C GLY A 81 -26.81 -0.31 9.04
N THR A 82 -25.96 -0.87 8.18
CA THR A 82 -24.54 -0.53 8.09
C THR A 82 -24.31 0.38 6.91
N PHE A 83 -23.53 1.44 7.08
CA PHE A 83 -23.25 2.48 6.09
C PHE A 83 -21.77 2.61 5.85
N VAL A 84 -21.40 2.89 4.60
CA VAL A 84 -20.01 3.24 4.23
C VAL A 84 -19.72 4.65 4.76
N ARG A 85 -18.57 4.82 5.43
CA ARG A 85 -18.12 6.12 5.94
C ARG A 85 -17.55 6.98 4.80
N ALA A 86 -17.48 8.28 5.02
CA ALA A 86 -16.81 9.19 4.09
C ALA A 86 -15.30 8.84 3.97
N LYS A 87 -14.70 9.02 2.79
CA LYS A 87 -13.26 8.73 2.57
C LYS A 87 -12.35 9.43 3.58
N ALA A 88 -12.68 10.66 3.97
CA ALA A 88 -11.94 11.44 4.97
C ALA A 88 -11.92 10.82 6.38
N GLU A 89 -12.83 9.87 6.65
CA GLU A 89 -12.91 9.16 7.94
C GLU A 89 -12.14 7.82 7.93
N TRP A 90 -11.60 7.38 6.77
CA TRP A 90 -10.89 6.13 6.67
C TRP A 90 -9.51 6.24 7.30
N ASN A 91 -9.10 5.19 8.04
CA ASN A 91 -7.76 5.15 8.63
C ASN A 91 -6.71 4.73 7.60
N LEU A 92 -6.24 5.69 6.81
CA LEU A 92 -5.25 5.45 5.75
C LEU A 92 -3.85 5.07 6.27
N LEU A 93 -3.60 5.15 7.58
CA LEU A 93 -2.35 4.67 8.19
C LEU A 93 -2.44 3.22 8.66
N ASP A 94 -3.60 2.59 8.50
CA ASP A 94 -3.79 1.18 8.85
C ASP A 94 -3.36 0.28 7.67
N PRO A 95 -2.34 -0.60 7.86
CA PRO A 95 -1.82 -1.45 6.78
C PRO A 95 -2.88 -2.37 6.16
N ASP A 96 -3.83 -2.85 6.98
CA ASP A 96 -4.90 -3.72 6.48
C ASP A 96 -5.82 -2.95 5.53
N ILE A 97 -6.15 -1.70 5.86
CA ILE A 97 -6.97 -0.83 5.01
C ILE A 97 -6.29 -0.64 3.66
N LEU A 98 -5.01 -0.27 3.65
CA LEU A 98 -4.26 -0.05 2.41
C LEU A 98 -4.20 -1.33 1.56
N THR A 99 -3.94 -2.48 2.19
CA THR A 99 -3.92 -3.79 1.51
C THR A 99 -5.29 -4.16 0.91
N TRP A 100 -6.38 -3.88 1.62
CA TRP A 100 -7.72 -4.24 1.15
C TRP A 100 -8.24 -3.31 0.07
N LEU A 101 -7.96 -2.01 0.18
CA LEU A 101 -8.39 -1.03 -0.81
C LEU A 101 -7.61 -1.17 -2.12
N GLY A 102 -6.33 -1.57 -2.04
CA GLY A 102 -5.43 -1.61 -3.19
C GLY A 102 -5.09 -0.21 -3.69
N ALA A 103 -4.38 -0.13 -4.80
CA ALA A 103 -4.00 1.16 -5.38
C ALA A 103 -5.18 1.93 -6.01
N ASP A 104 -6.28 1.24 -6.35
CA ASP A 104 -7.42 1.83 -7.08
C ASP A 104 -8.23 2.87 -6.29
N PHE A 105 -8.11 2.89 -4.95
CA PHE A 105 -8.79 3.90 -4.13
C PHE A 105 -8.10 5.27 -4.15
N LEU A 106 -6.85 5.33 -4.60
CA LEU A 106 -6.06 6.55 -4.69
C LEU A 106 -6.49 7.33 -5.94
N ASP A 107 -7.27 8.37 -5.75
CA ASP A 107 -7.50 9.37 -6.79
C ASP A 107 -6.35 10.40 -6.84
N GLU A 108 -6.36 11.27 -7.86
CA GLU A 108 -5.31 12.27 -8.06
C GLU A 108 -5.13 13.18 -6.84
N ALA A 109 -6.21 13.62 -6.22
CA ALA A 109 -6.17 14.52 -5.06
C ALA A 109 -5.46 13.85 -3.88
N LEU A 110 -5.74 12.57 -3.63
CA LEU A 110 -5.10 11.82 -2.56
C LEU A 110 -3.63 11.52 -2.88
N LEU A 111 -3.29 11.22 -4.14
CA LEU A 111 -1.89 11.05 -4.57
C LEU A 111 -1.07 12.33 -4.32
N ARG A 112 -1.60 13.50 -4.67
CA ARG A 112 -0.96 14.79 -4.38
C ARG A 112 -0.79 15.02 -2.87
N SER A 113 -1.81 14.72 -2.07
CA SER A 113 -1.74 14.84 -0.61
C SER A 113 -0.71 13.89 0.02
N VAL A 114 -0.54 12.68 -0.52
CA VAL A 114 0.52 11.76 -0.07
C VAL A 114 1.90 12.31 -0.44
N LEU A 115 2.07 12.88 -1.64
CA LEU A 115 3.34 13.50 -2.05
C LEU A 115 3.70 14.69 -1.15
N GLU A 116 2.73 15.56 -0.82
CA GLU A 116 2.91 16.65 0.15
C GLU A 116 3.35 16.12 1.52
N ALA A 117 2.72 15.05 2.01
CA ALA A 117 3.11 14.42 3.27
C ALA A 117 4.53 13.83 3.20
N ARG A 118 4.93 13.23 2.09
CA ARG A 118 6.29 12.74 1.85
C ARG A 118 7.31 13.88 1.90
N GLN A 119 7.03 15.00 1.22
CA GLN A 119 7.89 16.19 1.22
C GLN A 119 8.08 16.77 2.62
N ALA A 120 7.09 16.66 3.50
CA ALA A 120 7.21 17.10 4.89
C ALA A 120 7.96 16.10 5.79
N ILE A 121 7.87 14.80 5.54
CA ILE A 121 8.31 13.74 6.46
C ILE A 121 9.65 13.14 6.05
N GLU A 122 9.83 12.78 4.77
CA GLU A 122 11.00 12.02 4.32
C GLU A 122 12.33 12.79 4.43
N PRO A 123 12.42 14.11 4.15
CA PRO A 123 13.65 14.88 4.39
C PRO A 123 14.07 14.88 5.86
N MET A 124 13.11 15.02 6.78
CA MET A 124 13.39 14.91 8.21
C MET A 124 13.78 13.48 8.61
N ALA A 125 13.15 12.46 8.01
CA ALA A 125 13.53 11.07 8.24
C ALA A 125 14.96 10.77 7.79
N ALA A 126 15.41 11.32 6.66
CA ALA A 126 16.77 11.19 6.15
C ALA A 126 17.79 11.88 7.07
N GLU A 127 17.48 13.07 7.54
CA GLU A 127 18.31 13.82 8.50
C GLU A 127 18.50 13.02 9.81
N LEU A 128 17.41 12.45 10.34
CA LEU A 128 17.47 11.58 11.51
C LEU A 128 18.22 10.26 11.24
N ALA A 129 18.00 9.65 10.06
CA ALA A 129 18.67 8.42 9.68
C ALA A 129 20.18 8.62 9.55
N ALA A 130 20.67 9.76 9.06
CA ALA A 130 22.10 10.06 9.00
C ALA A 130 22.78 9.94 10.36
N SER A 131 22.09 10.33 11.45
CA SER A 131 22.62 10.24 12.82
C SER A 131 22.32 8.93 13.54
N ARG A 132 21.21 8.25 13.20
CA ARG A 132 20.65 7.13 14.01
C ARG A 132 20.79 5.77 13.35
N ALA A 133 20.83 5.71 12.02
CA ALA A 133 20.85 4.44 11.29
C ALA A 133 22.06 3.59 11.69
N THR A 134 21.84 2.30 11.89
CA THR A 134 22.88 1.30 12.05
C THR A 134 23.60 1.06 10.73
N LEU A 135 24.81 0.49 10.77
CA LEU A 135 25.52 0.10 9.55
C LEU A 135 24.74 -0.94 8.74
N GLN A 136 23.99 -1.82 9.41
CA GLN A 136 23.15 -2.82 8.74
C GLN A 136 22.01 -2.15 7.97
N GLU A 137 21.31 -1.19 8.57
CA GLU A 137 20.23 -0.48 7.90
C GLU A 137 20.71 0.29 6.66
N ILE A 138 21.90 0.91 6.74
CA ILE A 138 22.53 1.56 5.59
C ILE A 138 22.90 0.51 4.51
N ALA A 139 23.41 -0.65 4.91
CA ALA A 139 23.70 -1.74 3.98
C ALA A 139 22.42 -2.31 3.33
N ASP A 140 21.31 -2.38 4.07
CA ASP A 140 20.02 -2.82 3.54
C ASP A 140 19.46 -1.82 2.52
N MET A 141 19.63 -0.50 2.75
CA MET A 141 19.29 0.55 1.79
C MET A 141 20.16 0.47 0.51
N ASP A 142 21.46 0.27 0.66
CA ASP A 142 22.35 0.02 -0.48
C ASP A 142 21.93 -1.24 -1.27
N GLY A 143 21.51 -2.28 -0.56
CA GLY A 143 20.94 -3.49 -1.15
C GLY A 143 19.68 -3.22 -1.98
N ALA A 144 18.76 -2.41 -1.45
CA ALA A 144 17.56 -1.99 -2.18
C ALA A 144 17.90 -1.14 -3.40
N TRP A 145 18.85 -0.20 -3.29
CA TRP A 145 19.35 0.56 -4.44
C TRP A 145 19.94 -0.35 -5.52
N ARG A 146 20.76 -1.35 -5.15
CA ARG A 146 21.29 -2.32 -6.12
C ARG A 146 20.20 -3.14 -6.81
N GLN A 147 19.14 -3.47 -6.09
CA GLN A 147 17.98 -4.15 -6.67
C GLN A 147 17.26 -3.25 -7.69
N MET A 148 17.13 -1.93 -7.42
CA MET A 148 16.62 -0.97 -8.40
C MET A 148 17.52 -0.91 -9.63
N ALA A 149 18.84 -0.81 -9.44
CA ALA A 149 19.82 -0.71 -10.54
C ALA A 149 19.89 -1.98 -11.41
N GLY A 150 19.61 -3.14 -10.84
CA GLY A 150 19.59 -4.43 -11.53
C GLY A 150 18.21 -4.92 -11.93
N ALA A 151 17.17 -4.08 -11.80
CA ALA A 151 15.79 -4.47 -12.09
C ALA A 151 15.61 -4.84 -13.56
N ALA A 152 15.05 -6.03 -13.83
CA ALA A 152 14.82 -6.53 -15.18
C ALA A 152 13.58 -5.89 -15.85
N ASP A 153 12.66 -5.39 -15.03
CA ASP A 153 11.42 -4.75 -15.46
C ASP A 153 11.00 -3.68 -14.47
N THR A 154 9.98 -2.96 -14.82
CA THR A 154 9.43 -1.87 -14.02
C THR A 154 8.81 -2.32 -12.71
N GLY A 155 8.20 -3.49 -12.67
CA GLY A 155 7.63 -4.04 -11.43
C GLY A 155 8.72 -4.33 -10.40
N ALA A 156 9.85 -4.93 -10.83
CA ALA A 156 11.01 -5.18 -9.98
C ALA A 156 11.65 -3.86 -9.51
N PHE A 157 11.74 -2.86 -10.39
CA PHE A 157 12.21 -1.53 -10.02
C PHE A 157 11.33 -0.90 -8.95
N THR A 158 10.01 -0.85 -9.17
CA THR A 158 9.03 -0.29 -8.23
C THR A 158 9.11 -0.99 -6.86
N ALA A 159 9.16 -2.32 -6.83
CA ALA A 159 9.26 -3.06 -5.58
C ALA A 159 10.53 -2.72 -4.78
N ALA A 160 11.65 -2.51 -5.46
CA ALA A 160 12.91 -2.14 -4.83
C ALA A 160 12.89 -0.69 -4.33
N ASP A 161 12.30 0.24 -5.09
CA ASP A 161 12.11 1.65 -4.71
C ASP A 161 11.19 1.79 -3.47
N LEU A 162 10.07 1.08 -3.46
CA LEU A 162 9.17 1.00 -2.30
C LEU A 162 9.90 0.51 -1.06
N ARG A 163 10.71 -0.54 -1.20
CA ARG A 163 11.53 -1.06 -0.12
C ARG A 163 12.54 -0.03 0.37
N PHE A 164 13.17 0.72 -0.52
CA PHE A 164 14.14 1.76 -0.19
C PHE A 164 13.52 2.84 0.71
N HIS A 165 12.37 3.39 0.32
CA HIS A 165 11.67 4.41 1.11
C HIS A 165 11.18 3.87 2.47
N ALA A 166 10.72 2.62 2.54
CA ALA A 166 10.34 1.99 3.81
C ALA A 166 11.53 1.84 4.75
N LEU A 167 12.71 1.46 4.22
CA LEU A 167 13.95 1.37 4.98
C LEU A 167 14.40 2.75 5.49
N LEU A 168 14.31 3.80 4.68
CA LEU A 168 14.62 5.17 5.10
C LEU A 168 13.77 5.62 6.28
N LEU A 169 12.45 5.44 6.19
CA LEU A 169 11.54 5.80 7.27
C LEU A 169 11.82 5.00 8.55
N GLY A 170 12.16 3.72 8.42
CA GLY A 170 12.57 2.86 9.53
C GLY A 170 13.88 3.30 10.17
N ALA A 171 14.90 3.58 9.35
CA ALA A 171 16.23 4.01 9.77
C ALA A 171 16.27 5.37 10.49
N SER A 172 15.20 6.16 10.37
CA SER A 172 15.00 7.38 11.17
C SER A 172 14.87 7.09 12.67
N HIS A 173 14.58 5.84 13.04
CA HIS A 173 14.22 5.40 14.41
C HIS A 173 13.10 6.25 15.03
N ASN A 174 12.23 6.81 14.19
CA ASN A 174 10.99 7.46 14.62
C ASN A 174 9.81 6.52 14.34
N PRO A 175 9.18 5.92 15.37
CA PRO A 175 8.11 4.95 15.18
C PRO A 175 6.86 5.54 14.51
N VAL A 176 6.68 6.86 14.57
CA VAL A 176 5.58 7.55 13.87
C VAL A 176 5.88 7.59 12.38
N PHE A 177 7.10 7.95 11.97
CA PHE A 177 7.49 7.99 10.56
C PHE A 177 7.44 6.60 9.92
N ALA A 178 7.86 5.57 10.63
CA ALA A 178 7.77 4.19 10.14
C ALA A 178 6.32 3.77 9.79
N ARG A 179 5.30 4.34 10.42
CA ARG A 179 3.89 4.06 10.11
C ARG A 179 3.42 4.64 8.78
N PHE A 180 4.11 5.64 8.25
CA PHE A 180 3.80 6.20 6.93
C PHE A 180 4.24 5.29 5.77
N SER A 181 5.14 4.33 6.00
CA SER A 181 5.68 3.48 4.93
C SER A 181 4.59 2.76 4.11
N GLY A 182 3.52 2.30 4.75
CA GLY A 182 2.40 1.65 4.06
C GLY A 182 1.65 2.60 3.12
N LEU A 183 1.40 3.85 3.54
CA LEU A 183 0.74 4.86 2.71
C LEU A 183 1.64 5.30 1.55
N VAL A 184 2.93 5.49 1.81
CA VAL A 184 3.94 5.77 0.78
C VAL A 184 3.98 4.63 -0.24
N HIS A 185 3.98 3.38 0.22
CA HIS A 185 3.95 2.19 -0.63
C HIS A 185 2.74 2.21 -1.58
N ALA A 186 1.51 2.34 -1.05
CA ALA A 186 0.30 2.35 -1.86
C ALA A 186 0.29 3.48 -2.90
N ALA A 187 0.77 4.68 -2.52
CA ALA A 187 0.82 5.82 -3.42
C ALA A 187 1.85 5.63 -4.54
N LEU A 188 3.05 5.13 -4.21
CA LEU A 188 4.09 4.86 -5.21
C LEU A 188 3.67 3.73 -6.15
N GLU A 189 3.09 2.64 -5.66
CA GLU A 189 2.56 1.56 -6.50
C GLU A 189 1.58 2.12 -7.54
N LYS A 190 0.64 2.97 -7.13
CA LYS A 190 -0.31 3.63 -8.04
C LYS A 190 0.35 4.60 -9.02
N ALA A 191 1.27 5.43 -8.53
CA ALA A 191 1.99 6.40 -9.36
C ALA A 191 2.85 5.69 -10.40
N PHE A 192 3.52 4.60 -10.03
CA PHE A 192 4.33 3.80 -10.96
C PHE A 192 3.48 3.05 -11.98
N ASP A 193 2.35 2.46 -11.62
CA ASP A 193 1.44 1.86 -12.60
C ASP A 193 1.00 2.86 -13.67
N ALA A 194 0.85 4.12 -13.29
CA ALA A 194 0.50 5.19 -14.20
C ALA A 194 1.72 5.70 -15.01
N SER A 195 2.90 5.85 -14.38
CA SER A 195 4.12 6.41 -14.99
C SER A 195 4.96 5.41 -15.75
N ASN A 196 4.90 4.14 -15.41
CA ASN A 196 5.69 3.06 -16.00
C ASN A 196 5.49 2.85 -17.51
N ARG A 197 4.46 3.45 -18.06
CA ARG A 197 4.25 3.51 -19.51
C ARG A 197 4.98 4.68 -20.17
N ALA A 198 5.62 5.59 -19.39
CA ALA A 198 6.08 6.88 -19.89
C ALA A 198 7.58 7.17 -19.68
N VAL A 199 8.32 6.46 -18.78
CA VAL A 199 9.71 6.79 -18.47
C VAL A 199 10.63 5.58 -18.72
N PRO A 200 11.35 5.54 -19.85
CA PRO A 200 12.29 4.46 -20.18
C PRO A 200 13.62 4.53 -19.41
N ASP A 201 13.98 5.68 -18.84
CA ASP A 201 15.31 5.90 -18.24
C ASP A 201 15.22 6.25 -16.75
N HIS A 202 15.70 5.34 -15.92
CA HIS A 202 15.78 5.49 -14.46
C HIS A 202 17.16 6.01 -13.98
N ALA A 203 18.07 6.40 -14.89
CA ALA A 203 19.45 6.77 -14.52
C ALA A 203 19.51 7.91 -13.51
N GLU A 204 18.71 8.96 -13.70
CA GLU A 204 18.64 10.08 -12.77
C GLU A 204 18.08 9.67 -11.40
N THR A 205 17.01 8.89 -11.38
CA THR A 205 16.42 8.35 -10.15
C THR A 205 17.44 7.51 -9.38
N LEU A 206 18.15 6.61 -10.05
CA LEU A 206 19.20 5.78 -9.46
C LEU A 206 20.34 6.62 -8.87
N ARG A 207 20.74 7.68 -9.59
CA ARG A 207 21.80 8.59 -9.12
C ARG A 207 21.38 9.26 -7.81
N LEU A 208 20.17 9.84 -7.77
CA LEU A 208 19.66 10.52 -6.58
C LEU A 208 19.56 9.60 -5.36
N HIS A 209 19.09 8.36 -5.55
CA HIS A 209 19.04 7.37 -4.48
C HIS A 209 20.43 6.96 -3.99
N ARG A 210 21.41 6.87 -4.89
CA ARG A 210 22.80 6.62 -4.52
C ARG A 210 23.36 7.75 -3.69
N ASP A 211 23.12 9.00 -4.10
CA ASP A 211 23.58 10.19 -3.37
C ASP A 211 23.08 10.17 -1.91
N LEU A 212 21.83 9.74 -1.69
CA LEU A 212 21.29 9.55 -0.34
C LEU A 212 22.04 8.46 0.44
N VAL A 213 22.29 7.29 -0.15
CA VAL A 213 23.04 6.21 0.52
C VAL A 213 24.44 6.70 0.93
N GLU A 214 25.14 7.43 0.06
CA GLU A 214 26.47 7.98 0.37
C GLU A 214 26.41 9.03 1.48
N ALA A 215 25.42 9.93 1.47
CA ALA A 215 25.23 10.89 2.56
C ALA A 215 24.99 10.20 3.92
N LEU A 216 24.19 9.11 3.95
CA LEU A 216 24.00 8.30 5.16
C LEU A 216 25.28 7.61 5.63
N ARG A 217 26.10 7.09 4.72
CA ARG A 217 27.42 6.49 5.03
C ARG A 217 28.38 7.49 5.67
N LEU A 218 28.35 8.72 5.15
CA LEU A 218 29.18 9.83 5.63
C LEU A 218 28.61 10.51 6.89
N ARG A 219 27.41 10.08 7.35
CA ARG A 219 26.69 10.73 8.45
C ARG A 219 26.40 12.22 8.18
N ASP A 220 26.27 12.58 6.89
CA ASP A 220 25.94 13.93 6.43
C ASP A 220 24.42 14.13 6.44
N ALA A 221 23.92 14.72 7.53
CA ALA A 221 22.50 14.97 7.70
C ALA A 221 21.94 15.98 6.68
N ALA A 222 22.71 17.01 6.35
CA ALA A 222 22.29 18.01 5.37
C ALA A 222 22.29 17.44 3.95
N GLY A 223 23.31 16.67 3.57
CA GLY A 223 23.37 15.96 2.30
C GLY A 223 22.27 14.94 2.15
N ALA A 224 21.94 14.17 3.21
CA ALA A 224 20.85 13.21 3.21
C ALA A 224 19.49 13.89 3.00
N ARG A 225 19.24 15.02 3.67
CA ARG A 225 18.05 15.84 3.47
C ARG A 225 17.93 16.31 2.03
N MET A 226 18.98 16.93 1.48
CA MET A 226 18.98 17.47 0.11
C MET A 226 18.79 16.35 -0.93
N ALA A 227 19.39 15.17 -0.72
CA ALA A 227 19.20 14.04 -1.63
C ALA A 227 17.72 13.57 -1.68
N VAL A 228 17.05 13.47 -0.53
CA VAL A 228 15.61 13.12 -0.48
C VAL A 228 14.75 14.20 -1.11
N GLU A 229 15.03 15.48 -0.84
CA GLU A 229 14.30 16.59 -1.48
C GLU A 229 14.41 16.52 -3.00
N ALA A 230 15.57 16.19 -3.54
CA ALA A 230 15.77 15.98 -4.99
C ALA A 230 15.00 14.77 -5.53
N ILE A 231 15.00 13.64 -4.80
CA ILE A 231 14.19 12.45 -5.16
C ILE A 231 12.70 12.82 -5.24
N LEU A 232 12.18 13.53 -4.25
CA LEU A 232 10.76 13.90 -4.18
C LEU A 232 10.38 14.94 -5.24
N ALA A 233 11.25 15.90 -5.54
CA ALA A 233 11.04 16.85 -6.63
C ALA A 233 10.97 16.15 -8.00
N ARG A 234 11.81 15.12 -8.21
CA ARG A 234 11.75 14.27 -9.41
C ARG A 234 10.43 13.51 -9.47
N ALA A 235 10.00 12.89 -8.36
CA ALA A 235 8.74 12.15 -8.30
C ALA A 235 7.53 13.05 -8.58
N GLU A 236 7.52 14.29 -8.09
CA GLU A 236 6.48 15.28 -8.37
C GLU A 236 6.42 15.63 -9.87
N HIS A 237 7.59 15.88 -10.47
CA HIS A 237 7.67 16.16 -11.91
C HIS A 237 7.13 15.01 -12.75
N ASP A 238 7.51 13.77 -12.42
CA ASP A 238 7.06 12.58 -13.15
C ASP A 238 5.55 12.34 -12.97
N LEU A 239 5.01 12.55 -11.77
CA LEU A 239 3.57 12.46 -11.51
C LEU A 239 2.80 13.52 -12.33
N ALA A 240 3.25 14.77 -12.35
CA ALA A 240 2.62 15.84 -13.13
C ALA A 240 2.54 15.48 -14.61
N ARG A 241 3.65 15.00 -15.22
CA ARG A 241 3.69 14.54 -16.62
C ARG A 241 2.68 13.43 -16.93
N VAL A 242 2.51 12.50 -15.99
CA VAL A 242 1.56 11.38 -16.15
C VAL A 242 0.11 11.88 -16.14
N LEU A 243 -0.21 12.77 -15.20
CA LEU A 243 -1.56 13.35 -15.07
C LEU A 243 -1.92 14.20 -16.29
N ASP A 244 -1.00 15.04 -16.77
CA ASP A 244 -1.18 15.85 -17.99
C ASP A 244 -1.39 14.96 -19.21
N ALA A 245 -0.62 13.89 -19.35
CA ALA A 245 -0.78 12.94 -20.45
C ALA A 245 -2.10 12.13 -20.38
N ALA A 246 -2.66 11.92 -19.18
CA ALA A 246 -3.96 11.29 -18.99
C ALA A 246 -5.10 12.26 -19.36
N ALA A 247 -5.00 13.52 -18.94
CA ALA A 247 -5.97 14.56 -19.27
C ALA A 247 -6.05 14.87 -20.77
N ALA A 248 -4.93 14.77 -21.49
CA ALA A 248 -4.88 14.99 -22.94
C ALA A 248 -5.52 13.85 -23.78
N ARG A 249 -5.86 12.71 -23.16
CA ARG A 249 -6.43 11.52 -23.83
C ARG A 249 -7.92 11.29 -23.54
N GLY A 250 -8.49 12.03 -22.60
CA GLY A 250 -9.91 11.94 -22.21
C GLY A 250 -10.71 13.09 -22.76
#